data_8ac10458384b886aae42dbb64c9b2695
#
_entry.id   8ac10458384b886aae42dbb64c9b2695
#
_cell.length_a   1.000
_cell.length_b   1.000
_cell.length_c   1.000
_cell.angle_alpha   90.00
_cell.angle_beta   90.00
_cell.angle_gamma   90.00
#
_symmetry.space_group_name_H-M   'P 1'
#
loop_
_entity.id
_entity.type
_entity.pdbx_description
1 polymer ?
#
loop_
_entity_poly.entity_id
_entity_poly.type
_entity_poly.pdbx_seq_one_letter_code
_entity_poly.pdbx_strand_id
1 'polypeptide(L)'
;MAELTDAQQQVVDQTADHVRSQMEGDSSGHDWWHVWRVWQNSLYISRSEDADRFVTELAALLHDIADWKFHDGDESAGPKAARAWLSEQSIDESVIEHVCDIVATVSFKGAGVETPMATLEGKIVQDADRWPALV
;
A
#
# COMPACT_ATOMS: atom_id res chain seq x y z
N MET A 1 -8.28 6.00 -15.92
CA MET A 1 -8.55 5.37 -14.60
C MET A 1 -9.83 5.96 -14.03
N ALA A 2 -10.75 5.13 -13.61
CA ALA A 2 -12.03 5.60 -13.10
C ALA A 2 -11.86 6.29 -11.73
N GLU A 3 -12.67 7.31 -11.48
CA GLU A 3 -12.66 7.98 -10.20
C GLU A 3 -13.26 7.10 -9.11
N LEU A 4 -12.84 7.34 -7.86
CA LEU A 4 -13.40 6.64 -6.72
C LEU A 4 -14.84 7.08 -6.47
N THR A 5 -15.67 6.14 -6.03
CA THR A 5 -16.99 6.49 -5.50
C THR A 5 -16.81 7.22 -4.17
N ASP A 6 -17.86 7.89 -3.69
CA ASP A 6 -17.80 8.57 -2.40
C ASP A 6 -17.47 7.60 -1.26
N ALA A 7 -18.05 6.40 -1.28
CA ALA A 7 -17.77 5.38 -0.29
C ALA A 7 -16.31 4.92 -0.36
N GLN A 8 -15.78 4.71 -1.56
CA GLN A 8 -14.37 4.34 -1.74
C GLN A 8 -13.44 5.45 -1.27
N GLN A 9 -13.75 6.70 -1.61
CA GLN A 9 -12.94 7.84 -1.17
C GLN A 9 -12.90 7.91 0.36
N GLN A 10 -14.02 7.67 1.01
CA GLN A 10 -14.07 7.66 2.47
C GLN A 10 -13.16 6.59 3.06
N VAL A 11 -13.16 5.39 2.48
CA VAL A 11 -12.28 4.31 2.94
C VAL A 11 -10.81 4.69 2.74
N VAL A 12 -10.46 5.28 1.60
CA VAL A 12 -9.10 5.72 1.32
C VAL A 12 -8.68 6.79 2.34
N ASP A 13 -9.52 7.78 2.60
CA ASP A 13 -9.22 8.84 3.56
C ASP A 13 -9.02 8.30 4.97
N GLN A 14 -9.89 7.39 5.40
CA GLN A 14 -9.76 6.75 6.71
C GLN A 14 -8.50 5.90 6.80
N THR A 15 -8.15 5.22 5.71
CA THR A 15 -6.93 4.41 5.65
C THR A 15 -5.69 5.31 5.76
N ALA A 16 -5.69 6.44 5.07
CA ALA A 16 -4.59 7.40 5.16
C ALA A 16 -4.42 7.91 6.60
N ASP A 17 -5.51 8.25 7.27
CA ASP A 17 -5.47 8.69 8.66
C ASP A 17 -4.98 7.59 9.60
N HIS A 18 -5.42 6.35 9.37
CA HIS A 18 -4.99 5.21 10.16
C HIS A 18 -3.48 4.96 10.03
N VAL A 19 -2.98 4.94 8.80
CA VAL A 19 -1.55 4.72 8.55
C VAL A 19 -0.72 5.84 9.15
N ARG A 20 -1.15 7.08 8.96
CA ARG A 20 -0.46 8.24 9.53
C ARG A 20 -0.37 8.13 11.04
N SER A 21 -1.47 7.76 11.69
CA SER A 21 -1.54 7.59 13.12
C SER A 21 -0.57 6.51 13.61
N GLN A 22 -0.47 5.40 12.86
CA GLN A 22 0.44 4.31 13.20
C GLN A 22 1.92 4.72 13.07
N MET A 23 2.23 5.66 12.21
CA MET A 23 3.60 6.07 11.93
C MET A 23 4.06 7.27 12.75
N GLU A 24 3.15 8.02 13.35
CA GLU A 24 3.51 9.14 14.22
C GLU A 24 4.25 8.60 15.46
N GLY A 25 5.37 9.21 15.75
CA GLY A 25 6.20 8.78 16.87
C GLY A 25 7.19 7.68 16.56
N ASP A 26 7.16 7.15 15.35
CA ASP A 26 8.15 6.17 14.92
C ASP A 26 9.44 6.89 14.51
N SER A 27 10.50 6.65 15.26
CA SER A 27 11.80 7.28 15.02
C SER A 27 12.68 6.50 14.06
N SER A 28 12.16 5.43 13.47
CA SER A 28 12.95 4.49 12.66
C SER A 28 13.23 4.98 11.24
N GLY A 29 12.62 6.06 10.80
CA GLY A 29 12.73 6.55 9.43
C GLY A 29 11.61 6.08 8.51
N HIS A 30 10.74 5.20 9.00
CA HIS A 30 9.52 4.82 8.30
C HIS A 30 8.44 5.82 8.64
N ASP A 31 8.49 6.98 8.02
CA ASP A 31 7.58 8.05 8.35
C ASP A 31 6.44 8.15 7.35
N TRP A 32 5.44 8.91 7.75
CA TRP A 32 4.27 9.18 6.92
C TRP A 32 4.64 9.77 5.55
N TRP A 33 5.69 10.59 5.50
CA TRP A 33 6.07 11.27 4.26
C TRP A 33 6.52 10.30 3.18
N HIS A 34 7.17 9.20 3.55
CA HIS A 34 7.52 8.14 2.60
C HIS A 34 6.25 7.51 2.02
N VAL A 35 5.30 7.14 2.89
CA VAL A 35 4.02 6.55 2.46
C VAL A 35 3.27 7.53 1.57
N TRP A 36 3.21 8.78 1.98
CA TRP A 36 2.53 9.83 1.20
C TRP A 36 3.12 9.94 -0.20
N ARG A 37 4.45 9.92 -0.32
CA ARG A 37 5.13 9.99 -1.62
C ARG A 37 4.80 8.77 -2.48
N VAL A 38 4.81 7.57 -1.91
CA VAL A 38 4.45 6.36 -2.66
C VAL A 38 3.00 6.45 -3.13
N TRP A 39 2.11 6.92 -2.29
CA TRP A 39 0.71 7.13 -2.64
C TRP A 39 0.58 8.11 -3.80
N GLN A 40 1.20 9.30 -3.71
CA GLN A 40 1.13 10.30 -4.77
C GLN A 40 1.82 9.83 -6.06
N ASN A 41 2.95 9.16 -5.95
CA ASN A 41 3.63 8.61 -7.11
C ASN A 41 2.78 7.53 -7.80
N SER A 42 2.10 6.71 -7.02
CA SER A 42 1.18 5.71 -7.57
C SER A 42 0.07 6.35 -8.38
N LEU A 43 -0.52 7.43 -7.86
CA LEU A 43 -1.54 8.18 -8.58
C LEU A 43 -0.98 8.78 -9.87
N TYR A 44 0.22 9.32 -9.81
CA TYR A 44 0.86 9.91 -10.99
C TYR A 44 1.13 8.86 -12.07
N ILE A 45 1.71 7.72 -11.69
CA ILE A 45 2.02 6.64 -12.64
C ILE A 45 0.74 6.08 -13.26
N SER A 46 -0.33 5.94 -12.47
CA SER A 46 -1.56 5.34 -12.93
C SER A 46 -2.41 6.23 -13.84
N ARG A 47 -2.03 7.50 -14.00
CA ARG A 47 -2.81 8.46 -14.81
C ARG A 47 -3.04 8.02 -16.23
N SER A 48 -2.09 7.29 -16.81
CA SER A 48 -2.17 6.80 -18.20
C SER A 48 -2.45 5.30 -18.26
N GLU A 49 -2.74 4.67 -17.12
CA GLU A 49 -2.95 3.23 -17.04
C GLU A 49 -4.41 2.91 -16.72
N ASP A 50 -4.88 1.77 -17.20
CA ASP A 50 -6.23 1.28 -16.91
C ASP A 50 -6.21 0.41 -15.65
N ALA A 51 -5.83 1.00 -14.54
CA ALA A 51 -5.69 0.32 -13.26
C ALA A 51 -6.89 0.60 -12.36
N ASP A 52 -7.13 -0.32 -11.41
CA ASP A 52 -8.13 -0.11 -10.36
C ASP A 52 -7.56 0.88 -9.35
N ARG A 53 -8.07 2.09 -9.36
CA ARG A 53 -7.60 3.16 -8.49
C ARG A 53 -7.78 2.84 -7.01
N PHE A 54 -8.88 2.22 -6.64
CA PHE A 54 -9.16 1.89 -5.25
C PHE A 54 -8.11 0.92 -4.70
N VAL A 55 -7.86 -0.16 -5.42
CA VAL A 55 -6.82 -1.13 -5.04
C VAL A 55 -5.44 -0.46 -4.98
N THR A 56 -5.12 0.34 -6.00
CA THR A 56 -3.81 1.01 -6.09
C THR A 56 -3.57 1.94 -4.91
N GLU A 57 -4.56 2.77 -4.56
CA GLU A 57 -4.41 3.71 -3.45
C GLU A 57 -4.31 3.00 -2.11
N LEU A 58 -5.15 1.99 -1.88
CA LEU A 58 -5.09 1.23 -0.62
C LEU A 58 -3.76 0.49 -0.47
N ALA A 59 -3.28 -0.12 -1.54
CA ALA A 59 -2.00 -0.84 -1.50
C ALA A 59 -0.84 0.12 -1.24
N ALA A 60 -0.84 1.29 -1.88
CA ALA A 60 0.20 2.29 -1.66
C ALA A 60 0.22 2.75 -0.20
N LEU A 61 -0.96 3.02 0.37
CA LEU A 61 -1.05 3.47 1.76
C LEU A 61 -0.64 2.39 2.75
N LEU A 62 -0.95 1.14 2.46
CA LEU A 62 -0.75 0.05 3.42
C LEU A 62 0.56 -0.71 3.24
N HIS A 63 1.35 -0.40 2.21
CA HIS A 63 2.51 -1.22 1.87
C HIS A 63 3.57 -1.32 2.98
N ASP A 64 3.65 -0.33 3.86
CA ASP A 64 4.63 -0.28 4.95
C ASP A 64 3.99 -0.26 6.34
N ILE A 65 2.70 -0.62 6.45
CA ILE A 65 1.96 -0.47 7.70
C ILE A 65 2.56 -1.26 8.86
N ALA A 66 3.22 -2.39 8.56
CA ALA A 66 3.92 -3.18 9.57
C ALA A 66 5.20 -3.69 8.93
N ASP A 67 6.26 -2.91 9.04
CA ASP A 67 7.55 -3.30 8.47
C ASP A 67 8.07 -4.53 9.20
N TRP A 68 8.40 -5.56 8.45
CA TRP A 68 8.89 -6.83 8.98
C TRP A 68 10.10 -6.68 9.91
N LYS A 69 10.90 -5.63 9.73
CA LYS A 69 12.06 -5.36 10.58
C LYS A 69 11.69 -5.12 12.04
N PHE A 70 10.47 -4.62 12.28
CA PHE A 70 9.99 -4.34 13.62
C PHE A 70 9.15 -5.46 14.21
N HIS A 71 9.01 -6.57 13.47
CA HIS A 71 8.23 -7.72 13.87
C HIS A 71 9.07 -9.00 13.82
N ASP A 72 10.32 -8.89 14.26
CA ASP A 72 11.28 -10.01 14.36
C ASP A 72 11.47 -10.76 13.04
N GLY A 73 11.41 -10.04 11.93
CA GLY A 73 11.56 -10.65 10.62
C GLY A 73 10.30 -11.34 10.09
N ASP A 74 9.15 -11.10 10.70
CA ASP A 74 7.88 -11.68 10.24
C ASP A 74 7.38 -10.96 9.00
N GLU A 75 7.60 -11.55 7.83
CA GLU A 75 7.19 -11.00 6.55
C GLU A 75 5.68 -10.95 6.38
N SER A 76 4.94 -11.71 7.19
CA SER A 76 3.48 -11.74 7.12
C SER A 76 2.83 -10.62 7.92
N ALA A 77 3.60 -9.86 8.70
CA ALA A 77 3.04 -8.80 9.55
C ALA A 77 2.33 -7.71 8.75
N GLY A 78 2.91 -7.29 7.62
CA GLY A 78 2.30 -6.28 6.76
C GLY A 78 0.96 -6.73 6.19
N PRO A 79 0.92 -7.87 5.48
CA PRO A 79 -0.36 -8.38 4.95
C PRO A 79 -1.41 -8.62 6.03
N LYS A 80 -1.01 -9.13 7.20
CA LYS A 80 -1.94 -9.35 8.32
C LYS A 80 -2.53 -8.04 8.83
N ALA A 81 -1.68 -7.01 9.00
CA ALA A 81 -2.15 -5.70 9.45
C ALA A 81 -3.08 -5.06 8.42
N ALA A 82 -2.75 -5.18 7.13
CA ALA A 82 -3.59 -4.68 6.07
C ALA A 82 -4.95 -5.38 6.05
N ARG A 83 -4.97 -6.71 6.17
CA ARG A 83 -6.21 -7.47 6.20
C ARG A 83 -7.07 -7.10 7.41
N ALA A 84 -6.46 -6.97 8.58
CA ALA A 84 -7.19 -6.59 9.79
C ALA A 84 -7.90 -5.25 9.62
N TRP A 85 -7.20 -4.27 9.08
CA TRP A 85 -7.80 -2.95 8.83
C TRP A 85 -8.90 -3.01 7.78
N LEU A 86 -8.62 -3.62 6.62
CA LEU A 86 -9.57 -3.65 5.51
C LEU A 86 -10.82 -4.44 5.83
N SER A 87 -10.69 -5.49 6.65
CA SER A 87 -11.84 -6.30 7.05
C SER A 87 -12.88 -5.51 7.85
N GLU A 88 -12.48 -4.40 8.47
CA GLU A 88 -13.38 -3.52 9.21
C GLU A 88 -14.10 -2.51 8.31
N GLN A 89 -13.75 -2.44 7.03
CA GLN A 89 -14.21 -1.37 6.14
C GLN A 89 -15.39 -1.74 5.25
N SER A 90 -15.94 -2.92 5.39
CA SER A 90 -17.11 -3.38 4.60
C SER A 90 -16.87 -3.31 3.09
N ILE A 91 -15.72 -3.79 2.64
CA ILE A 91 -15.36 -3.84 1.23
C ILE A 91 -15.26 -5.29 0.77
N ASP A 92 -15.29 -5.50 -0.55
CA ASP A 92 -15.27 -6.83 -1.13
C ASP A 92 -13.99 -7.60 -0.76
N GLU A 93 -14.16 -8.87 -0.46
CA GLU A 93 -13.02 -9.75 -0.13
C GLU A 93 -12.00 -9.79 -1.28
N SER A 94 -12.46 -9.72 -2.52
CA SER A 94 -11.55 -9.70 -3.68
C SER A 94 -10.61 -8.50 -3.66
N VAL A 95 -11.10 -7.34 -3.21
CA VAL A 95 -10.27 -6.15 -3.05
C VAL A 95 -9.26 -6.37 -1.91
N ILE A 96 -9.72 -6.90 -0.79
CA ILE A 96 -8.86 -7.17 0.37
C ILE A 96 -7.73 -8.12 -0.02
N GLU A 97 -8.04 -9.23 -0.67
CA GLU A 97 -7.04 -10.19 -1.13
C GLU A 97 -6.03 -9.54 -2.08
N HIS A 98 -6.51 -8.76 -3.04
CA HIS A 98 -5.64 -8.11 -4.02
C HIS A 98 -4.67 -7.15 -3.34
N VAL A 99 -5.19 -6.31 -2.44
CA VAL A 99 -4.35 -5.35 -1.70
C VAL A 99 -3.32 -6.10 -0.84
N CYS A 100 -3.75 -7.14 -0.13
CA CYS A 100 -2.85 -7.91 0.74
C CYS A 100 -1.75 -8.61 -0.06
N ASP A 101 -2.07 -9.13 -1.23
CA ASP A 101 -1.07 -9.75 -2.12
C ASP A 101 -0.02 -8.73 -2.57
N ILE A 102 -0.45 -7.51 -2.89
CA ILE A 102 0.47 -6.44 -3.26
C ILE A 102 1.38 -6.08 -2.08
N VAL A 103 0.79 -5.88 -0.90
CA VAL A 103 1.55 -5.55 0.31
C VAL A 103 2.58 -6.63 0.61
N ALA A 104 2.19 -7.90 0.51
CA ALA A 104 3.10 -9.02 0.74
C ALA A 104 4.28 -8.99 -0.24
N THR A 105 4.01 -8.75 -1.51
CA THR A 105 5.05 -8.77 -2.55
C THR A 105 5.99 -7.57 -2.43
N VAL A 106 5.46 -6.38 -2.16
CA VAL A 106 6.29 -5.18 -1.97
C VAL A 106 7.15 -5.31 -0.72
N SER A 107 6.59 -5.88 0.35
CA SER A 107 7.31 -6.06 1.61
C SER A 107 8.39 -7.13 1.53
N PHE A 108 8.26 -8.05 0.59
CA PHE A 108 9.22 -9.13 0.40
C PHE A 108 10.43 -8.62 -0.35
N LYS A 109 11.32 -7.96 0.38
CA LYS A 109 12.57 -7.40 -0.19
C LYS A 109 13.71 -8.37 -0.01
N GLY A 110 13.40 -9.62 0.21
CA GLY A 110 14.38 -10.47 0.75
C GLY A 110 15.21 -11.21 -0.25
N ALA A 111 16.37 -11.50 0.19
CA ALA A 111 17.16 -12.67 -0.18
C ALA A 111 17.37 -12.89 -1.68
N GLY A 112 17.36 -11.85 -2.47
CA GLY A 112 17.67 -11.96 -3.90
C GLY A 112 16.62 -12.67 -4.73
N VAL A 113 15.45 -12.94 -4.16
CA VAL A 113 14.35 -13.52 -4.92
C VAL A 113 13.50 -12.41 -5.48
N GLU A 114 13.54 -12.24 -6.80
CA GLU A 114 12.62 -11.36 -7.48
C GLU A 114 11.29 -12.08 -7.61
N THR A 115 10.29 -11.61 -6.87
CA THR A 115 8.92 -12.07 -7.06
C THR A 115 8.25 -11.05 -7.95
N PRO A 116 7.94 -11.40 -9.21
CA PRO A 116 7.28 -10.45 -10.09
C PRO A 116 5.88 -10.12 -9.59
N MET A 117 5.52 -8.85 -9.67
CA MET A 117 4.16 -8.43 -9.37
C MET A 117 3.20 -9.03 -10.37
N ALA A 118 2.11 -9.63 -9.88
CA ALA A 118 1.15 -10.30 -10.72
C ALA A 118 0.19 -9.36 -11.44
N THR A 119 -0.06 -8.16 -10.88
CA THR A 119 -1.09 -7.27 -11.41
C THR A 119 -0.53 -5.90 -11.75
N LEU A 120 -1.26 -5.17 -12.60
CA LEU A 120 -0.90 -3.80 -12.97
C LEU A 120 -0.84 -2.90 -11.74
N GLU A 121 -1.84 -3.00 -10.86
CA GLU A 121 -1.89 -2.22 -9.62
C GLU A 121 -0.65 -2.46 -8.77
N GLY A 122 -0.25 -3.71 -8.64
CA GLY A 122 0.96 -4.06 -7.88
C GLY A 122 2.23 -3.50 -8.52
N LYS A 123 2.32 -3.55 -9.85
CA LYS A 123 3.47 -2.98 -10.57
C LYS A 123 3.56 -1.49 -10.36
N ILE A 124 2.43 -0.78 -10.37
CA ILE A 124 2.39 0.66 -10.13
C ILE A 124 2.92 0.99 -8.74
N VAL A 125 2.45 0.29 -7.71
CA VAL A 125 2.90 0.53 -6.34
C VAL A 125 4.38 0.21 -6.18
N GLN A 126 4.84 -0.88 -6.77
CA GLN A 126 6.25 -1.27 -6.71
C GLN A 126 7.14 -0.21 -7.36
N ASP A 127 6.74 0.28 -8.53
CA ASP A 127 7.48 1.34 -9.23
C ASP A 127 7.47 2.63 -8.41
N ALA A 128 6.32 2.97 -7.83
CA ALA A 128 6.19 4.18 -7.00
C ALA A 128 7.09 4.12 -5.78
N ASP A 129 7.21 2.95 -5.15
CA ASP A 129 8.07 2.75 -3.98
C ASP A 129 9.55 2.91 -4.33
N ARG A 130 9.93 2.55 -5.56
CA ARG A 130 11.32 2.62 -6.02
C ARG A 130 11.71 3.99 -6.59
N TRP A 131 10.72 4.84 -6.89
CA TRP A 131 10.99 6.14 -7.50
C TRP A 131 11.56 7.09 -6.47
N PRO A 132 12.53 7.95 -6.88
CA PRO A 132 12.93 9.05 -6.02
C PRO A 132 11.78 10.03 -5.87
N ALA A 133 11.85 10.89 -4.85
CA ALA A 133 10.85 11.93 -4.65
C ALA A 133 10.70 12.75 -5.93
N LEU A 134 9.46 12.95 -6.38
CA LEU A 134 9.18 13.65 -7.64
C LEU A 134 9.35 15.16 -7.54
N VAL A 135 9.63 15.67 -6.38
CA VAL A 135 9.85 17.10 -6.20
C VAL A 135 11.08 17.32 -5.37
#